data_aaa367512d994d693dbf0f006cb42066
#
_entry.id   aaa367512d994d693dbf0f006cb42066
#
_cell.length_a   1.000
_cell.length_b   1.000
_cell.length_c   1.000
_cell.angle_alpha   90.00
_cell.angle_beta   90.00
_cell.angle_gamma   90.00
#
_symmetry.space_group_name_H-M   'P 1'
#
loop_
_entity.id
_entity.type
_entity.pdbx_description
1 polymer ?
#
loop_
_entity_poly.entity_id
_entity_poly.type
_entity_poly.pdbx_seq_one_letter_code
_entity_poly.pdbx_strand_id
1 'polypeptide(L)'
;MAKPNTAGSKKNTAQKGTLRKVLKYVQRHGFFMVLSILFAAITVALTLYTPILIGDAIDLIVGKGQVDFAGIAAILIKTGIIIGITALIQWLMNTINNRITYHVVRDIRNEAFRKIEILPLSYIDAHPYGDIVNRVIADADQFADGLLMGFTQLFTGIVTILGTLFFLFSISWKIAIVVVIVTPLSLFIARFIANRTYRMFRVQSETRGQQTAFIDEMIGNQKVVQAFSHEGEALEKFDRINDRLADCSLRATFYSSLTNPCTRFVNSVVYAGVALAGALICIATAGAVNPFTIGQLSACLSYANQYTKPFNEISGVVTELQNALACASRLFELIEEEPQIPEPADAVELADVKGSVELNDVSFSYVPDRKLIEGLNLSVKPGQRIAIVGPTGCGKTTIINLLMRFYDVNSGSITVEGTDIRNATRNSLRSSYGMVLQETWLRSGTIRDNIVMGKPDATDEEIIAAAKASHAHSFIKRLPQGYDTVINEDGGSLSQGQKQLLCITRVMLCLPPMLILDEATSSIDTRTEIKIQDSFAKMMNGRTSFIVAHRLSTIREADVILVMKDGHIIEQGNHEELLAKNGFYANLYNSQFAV
;
A
#
# COMPACT_ATOMS: atom_id res chain seq x y z
N MET A 1 1.87 -32.65 26.74
CA MET A 1 1.97 -31.29 27.30
C MET A 1 2.45 -30.35 26.20
N ALA A 2 1.54 -29.61 25.59
CA ALA A 2 1.84 -28.66 24.52
C ALA A 2 2.33 -27.34 25.13
N LYS A 3 3.46 -26.82 24.61
CA LYS A 3 4.03 -25.51 25.03
C LYS A 3 3.04 -24.37 24.66
N PRO A 4 2.82 -23.39 25.55
CA PRO A 4 1.92 -22.30 25.26
C PRO A 4 2.51 -21.31 24.25
N ASN A 5 1.68 -20.95 23.33
CA ASN A 5 1.65 -19.96 22.26
C ASN A 5 2.62 -18.77 22.41
N THR A 6 3.81 -18.84 21.81
CA THR A 6 4.76 -17.73 21.69
C THR A 6 4.36 -16.68 20.62
N ALA A 7 3.34 -16.98 19.80
CA ALA A 7 2.85 -16.08 18.74
C ALA A 7 2.14 -14.83 19.31
N GLY A 8 1.44 -14.96 20.45
CA GLY A 8 0.73 -13.81 21.07
C GLY A 8 1.68 -12.76 21.68
N SER A 9 2.84 -13.19 22.18
CA SER A 9 3.82 -12.27 22.79
C SER A 9 4.58 -11.44 21.75
N LYS A 10 4.93 -12.03 20.60
CA LYS A 10 5.60 -11.30 19.50
C LYS A 10 4.67 -10.27 18.84
N LYS A 11 3.39 -10.58 18.68
CA LYS A 11 2.38 -9.66 18.12
C LYS A 11 2.18 -8.42 19.01
N ASN A 12 2.13 -8.57 20.33
CA ASN A 12 2.01 -7.46 21.27
C ASN A 12 3.25 -6.55 21.33
N THR A 13 4.44 -7.08 21.10
CA THR A 13 5.69 -6.32 21.10
C THR A 13 5.82 -5.48 19.83
N ALA A 14 5.44 -6.03 18.67
CA ALA A 14 5.40 -5.32 17.38
C ALA A 14 4.39 -4.16 17.41
N GLN A 15 3.19 -4.38 17.93
CA GLN A 15 2.18 -3.33 18.07
C GLN A 15 2.59 -2.19 19.01
N LYS A 16 3.30 -2.47 20.11
CA LYS A 16 3.83 -1.42 21.01
C LYS A 16 4.90 -0.57 20.33
N GLY A 17 5.76 -1.18 19.50
CA GLY A 17 6.74 -0.46 18.68
C GLY A 17 6.07 0.48 17.68
N THR A 18 5.06 0.00 16.97
CA THR A 18 4.28 0.77 16.00
C THR A 18 3.56 1.95 16.63
N LEU A 19 2.91 1.75 17.79
CA LEU A 19 2.24 2.83 18.50
C LEU A 19 3.21 3.96 18.88
N ARG A 20 4.43 3.62 19.32
CA ARG A 20 5.44 4.63 19.66
C ARG A 20 5.87 5.44 18.43
N LYS A 21 5.98 4.79 17.27
CA LYS A 21 6.30 5.47 16.00
C LYS A 21 5.18 6.41 15.60
N VAL A 22 3.93 5.94 15.60
CA VAL A 22 2.74 6.77 15.34
C VAL A 22 2.70 7.99 16.25
N LEU A 23 2.91 7.81 17.56
CA LEU A 23 2.95 8.92 18.52
C LEU A 23 4.03 9.95 18.18
N LYS A 24 5.18 9.54 17.63
CA LYS A 24 6.25 10.46 17.21
C LYS A 24 5.80 11.38 16.06
N TYR A 25 5.01 10.86 15.10
CA TYR A 25 4.43 11.69 14.03
C TYR A 25 3.36 12.64 14.59
N VAL A 26 2.50 12.14 15.47
CA VAL A 26 1.46 12.95 16.13
C VAL A 26 2.06 14.05 17.02
N GLN A 27 3.17 13.78 17.70
CA GLN A 27 3.88 14.77 18.53
C GLN A 27 4.35 16.00 17.74
N ARG A 28 4.60 15.88 16.44
CA ARG A 28 4.90 17.04 15.57
C ARG A 28 3.76 18.07 15.57
N HIS A 29 2.53 17.62 15.88
CA HIS A 29 1.32 18.45 15.97
C HIS A 29 0.82 18.61 17.41
N GLY A 30 1.74 18.53 18.42
CA GLY A 30 1.42 18.49 19.84
C GLY A 30 0.51 19.63 20.34
N PHE A 31 0.70 20.85 19.83
CA PHE A 31 -0.17 21.99 20.18
C PHE A 31 -1.64 21.72 19.81
N PHE A 32 -1.89 21.27 18.59
CA PHE A 32 -3.26 20.95 18.14
C PHE A 32 -3.84 19.74 18.89
N MET A 33 -3.03 18.78 19.27
CA MET A 33 -3.46 17.63 20.08
C MET A 33 -3.92 18.07 21.47
N VAL A 34 -3.15 18.93 22.16
CA VAL A 34 -3.54 19.48 23.46
C VAL A 34 -4.82 20.30 23.34
N LEU A 35 -4.94 21.11 22.29
CA LEU A 35 -6.15 21.91 22.01
C LEU A 35 -7.37 21.01 21.76
N SER A 36 -7.21 19.91 21.03
CA SER A 36 -8.28 18.92 20.80
C SER A 36 -8.75 18.27 22.09
N ILE A 37 -7.82 17.87 22.96
CA ILE A 37 -8.15 17.29 24.28
C ILE A 37 -8.89 18.31 25.16
N LEU A 38 -8.44 19.56 25.15
CA LEU A 38 -9.10 20.65 25.89
C LEU A 38 -10.53 20.85 25.36
N PHE A 39 -10.72 20.92 24.04
CA PHE A 39 -12.06 21.05 23.44
C PHE A 39 -12.93 19.83 23.75
N ALA A 40 -12.38 18.62 23.76
CA ALA A 40 -13.12 17.42 24.17
C ALA A 40 -13.61 17.55 25.63
N ALA A 41 -12.74 17.98 26.54
CA ALA A 41 -13.12 18.17 27.95
C ALA A 41 -14.19 19.24 28.12
N ILE A 42 -14.06 20.38 27.44
CA ILE A 42 -15.08 21.45 27.48
C ILE A 42 -16.41 20.97 26.87
N THR A 43 -16.38 20.31 25.72
CA THR A 43 -17.58 19.77 25.07
C THR A 43 -18.31 18.79 25.99
N VAL A 44 -17.59 17.88 26.63
CA VAL A 44 -18.18 16.91 27.58
C VAL A 44 -18.74 17.64 28.80
N ALA A 45 -18.03 18.59 29.39
CA ALA A 45 -18.49 19.34 30.56
C ALA A 45 -19.80 20.11 30.25
N LEU A 46 -19.87 20.79 29.10
CA LEU A 46 -21.07 21.51 28.68
C LEU A 46 -22.23 20.55 28.36
N THR A 47 -21.95 19.43 27.71
CA THR A 47 -22.95 18.38 27.42
C THR A 47 -23.51 17.77 28.70
N LEU A 48 -22.66 17.54 29.72
CA LEU A 48 -23.07 17.00 31.01
C LEU A 48 -23.75 18.03 31.91
N TYR A 49 -23.56 19.32 31.69
CA TYR A 49 -24.27 20.36 32.41
C TYR A 49 -25.74 20.54 31.94
N THR A 50 -26.02 20.19 30.68
CA THR A 50 -27.38 20.29 30.11
C THR A 50 -28.46 19.51 30.88
N PRO A 51 -28.28 18.24 31.32
CA PRO A 51 -29.25 17.50 32.12
C PRO A 51 -29.61 18.19 33.45
N ILE A 52 -28.66 18.91 34.10
CA ILE A 52 -28.93 19.67 35.35
C ILE A 52 -29.91 20.81 35.02
N LEU A 53 -29.63 21.57 33.97
CA LEU A 53 -30.52 22.67 33.57
C LEU A 53 -31.93 22.18 33.24
N ILE A 54 -32.04 21.05 32.55
CA ILE A 54 -33.33 20.41 32.28
C ILE A 54 -34.02 20.00 33.57
N GLY A 55 -33.27 19.45 34.53
CA GLY A 55 -33.77 19.11 35.85
C GLY A 55 -34.29 20.33 36.59
N ASP A 56 -33.51 21.43 36.62
CA ASP A 56 -33.92 22.67 37.25
C ASP A 56 -35.21 23.23 36.59
N ALA A 57 -35.36 23.13 35.26
CA ALA A 57 -36.57 23.51 34.58
C ALA A 57 -37.78 22.65 34.96
N ILE A 58 -37.58 21.34 35.15
CA ILE A 58 -38.63 20.40 35.62
C ILE A 58 -39.08 20.80 37.07
N ASP A 59 -38.15 21.14 37.92
CA ASP A 59 -38.44 21.52 39.30
C ASP A 59 -39.22 22.83 39.44
N LEU A 60 -39.28 23.68 38.40
CA LEU A 60 -40.16 24.87 38.31
C LEU A 60 -41.60 24.51 37.94
N ILE A 61 -41.91 23.26 37.65
CA ILE A 61 -43.28 22.75 37.41
C ILE A 61 -43.83 22.19 38.73
N VAL A 62 -44.30 23.09 39.59
CA VAL A 62 -44.66 22.69 40.96
C VAL A 62 -46.03 21.99 41.03
N GLY A 63 -46.97 22.32 40.13
CA GLY A 63 -48.28 21.69 40.12
C GLY A 63 -49.27 22.40 39.15
N LYS A 64 -50.50 21.90 39.12
CA LYS A 64 -51.54 22.47 38.23
C LYS A 64 -51.82 23.93 38.57
N GLY A 65 -51.52 24.83 37.63
CA GLY A 65 -51.70 26.29 37.80
C GLY A 65 -50.56 27.00 38.55
N GLN A 66 -49.47 26.30 38.94
CA GLN A 66 -48.32 26.86 39.61
C GLN A 66 -47.01 26.57 38.80
N VAL A 67 -46.99 26.97 37.56
CA VAL A 67 -45.83 26.82 36.66
C VAL A 67 -45.17 28.19 36.47
N ASP A 68 -43.89 28.28 36.81
CA ASP A 68 -43.08 29.48 36.50
C ASP A 68 -42.60 29.47 35.04
N PHE A 69 -43.42 29.94 34.13
CA PHE A 69 -43.09 30.04 32.70
C PHE A 69 -41.92 30.98 32.42
N ALA A 70 -41.76 32.03 33.23
CA ALA A 70 -40.64 32.98 33.04
C ALA A 70 -39.30 32.34 33.41
N GLY A 71 -39.24 31.63 34.54
CA GLY A 71 -38.09 30.87 34.95
C GLY A 71 -37.72 29.76 33.99
N ILE A 72 -38.71 28.98 33.51
CA ILE A 72 -38.50 27.93 32.51
C ILE A 72 -37.95 28.53 31.19
N ALA A 73 -38.53 29.65 30.71
CA ALA A 73 -38.05 30.32 29.49
C ALA A 73 -36.58 30.77 29.63
N ALA A 74 -36.21 31.33 30.78
CA ALA A 74 -34.83 31.75 31.05
C ALA A 74 -33.86 30.56 31.03
N ILE A 75 -34.23 29.41 31.62
CA ILE A 75 -33.41 28.21 31.62
C ILE A 75 -33.32 27.62 30.19
N LEU A 76 -34.40 27.60 29.42
CA LEU A 76 -34.39 27.11 28.05
C LEU A 76 -33.50 27.97 27.13
N ILE A 77 -33.53 29.31 27.28
CA ILE A 77 -32.61 30.20 26.55
C ILE A 77 -31.17 29.91 26.92
N LYS A 78 -30.85 29.78 28.23
CA LYS A 78 -29.50 29.41 28.69
C LYS A 78 -29.06 28.07 28.11
N THR A 79 -29.93 27.05 28.12
CA THR A 79 -29.66 25.73 27.55
C THR A 79 -29.41 25.84 26.06
N GLY A 80 -30.21 26.63 25.31
CA GLY A 80 -30.01 26.86 23.87
C GLY A 80 -28.65 27.48 23.56
N ILE A 81 -28.22 28.47 24.37
CA ILE A 81 -26.89 29.10 24.22
C ILE A 81 -25.77 28.06 24.49
N ILE A 82 -25.90 27.25 25.54
CA ILE A 82 -24.91 26.20 25.88
C ILE A 82 -24.81 25.16 24.75
N ILE A 83 -25.94 24.71 24.21
CA ILE A 83 -25.97 23.78 23.06
C ILE A 83 -25.27 24.40 21.85
N GLY A 84 -25.54 25.67 21.55
CA GLY A 84 -24.90 26.40 20.44
C GLY A 84 -23.37 26.49 20.60
N ILE A 85 -22.90 26.84 21.82
CA ILE A 85 -21.47 26.88 22.14
C ILE A 85 -20.86 25.48 22.03
N THR A 86 -21.53 24.45 22.55
CA THR A 86 -21.08 23.07 22.50
C THR A 86 -20.93 22.59 21.05
N ALA A 87 -21.91 22.90 20.18
CA ALA A 87 -21.86 22.57 18.76
C ALA A 87 -20.67 23.24 18.04
N LEU A 88 -20.39 24.52 18.36
CA LEU A 88 -19.27 25.26 17.81
C LEU A 88 -17.92 24.64 18.22
N ILE A 89 -17.76 24.35 19.53
CA ILE A 89 -16.53 23.74 20.06
C ILE A 89 -16.33 22.34 19.47
N GLN A 90 -17.40 21.54 19.37
CA GLN A 90 -17.38 20.23 18.73
C GLN A 90 -16.93 20.30 17.26
N TRP A 91 -17.45 21.28 16.52
CA TRP A 91 -17.06 21.49 15.12
C TRP A 91 -15.58 21.89 15.01
N LEU A 92 -15.09 22.78 15.87
CA LEU A 92 -13.67 23.16 15.92
C LEU A 92 -12.78 21.96 16.26
N MET A 93 -13.16 21.15 17.26
CA MET A 93 -12.46 19.94 17.64
C MET A 93 -12.35 18.95 16.48
N ASN A 94 -13.46 18.68 15.80
CA ASN A 94 -13.48 17.77 14.65
C ASN A 94 -12.60 18.28 13.50
N THR A 95 -12.61 19.59 13.23
CA THR A 95 -11.76 20.23 12.22
C THR A 95 -10.28 20.06 12.55
N ILE A 96 -9.90 20.24 13.82
CA ILE A 96 -8.53 20.03 14.28
C ILE A 96 -8.12 18.58 14.17
N ASN A 97 -8.97 17.64 14.59
CA ASN A 97 -8.69 16.21 14.52
C ASN A 97 -8.49 15.75 13.08
N ASN A 98 -9.37 16.19 12.16
CA ASN A 98 -9.21 15.92 10.73
C ASN A 98 -7.88 16.47 10.21
N ARG A 99 -7.55 17.72 10.56
CA ARG A 99 -6.30 18.34 10.13
C ARG A 99 -5.06 17.56 10.61
N ILE A 100 -5.02 17.18 11.89
CA ILE A 100 -3.92 16.36 12.44
C ILE A 100 -3.82 15.05 11.67
N THR A 101 -4.94 14.31 11.56
CA THR A 101 -4.96 12.99 10.92
C THR A 101 -4.45 13.04 9.48
N TYR A 102 -5.01 13.91 8.65
CA TYR A 102 -4.64 13.97 7.24
C TYR A 102 -3.22 14.51 7.01
N HIS A 103 -2.70 15.38 7.88
CA HIS A 103 -1.29 15.80 7.81
C HIS A 103 -0.35 14.65 8.19
N VAL A 104 -0.65 13.90 9.24
CA VAL A 104 0.15 12.73 9.65
C VAL A 104 0.17 11.67 8.56
N VAL A 105 -0.99 11.36 7.98
CA VAL A 105 -1.11 10.36 6.91
C VAL A 105 -0.39 10.81 5.64
N ARG A 106 -0.54 12.08 5.26
CA ARG A 106 0.20 12.66 4.14
C ARG A 106 1.73 12.51 4.33
N ASP A 107 2.23 12.83 5.52
CA ASP A 107 3.66 12.78 5.80
C ASP A 107 4.19 11.33 5.73
N ILE A 108 3.44 10.37 6.30
CA ILE A 108 3.77 8.93 6.23
C ILE A 108 3.73 8.43 4.77
N ARG A 109 2.69 8.81 4.00
CA ARG A 109 2.56 8.41 2.59
C ARG A 109 3.69 8.97 1.73
N ASN A 110 4.07 10.23 1.95
CA ASN A 110 5.21 10.85 1.27
C ASN A 110 6.53 10.14 1.61
N GLU A 111 6.71 9.75 2.87
CA GLU A 111 7.91 9.03 3.31
C GLU A 111 7.96 7.62 2.74
N ALA A 112 6.81 6.92 2.71
CA ALA A 112 6.70 5.61 2.07
C ALA A 112 6.99 5.67 0.57
N PHE A 113 6.45 6.67 -0.14
CA PHE A 113 6.71 6.83 -1.58
C PHE A 113 8.19 7.16 -1.86
N ARG A 114 8.79 8.09 -1.10
CA ARG A 114 10.22 8.38 -1.21
C ARG A 114 11.09 7.15 -0.93
N LYS A 115 10.63 6.29 -0.03
CA LYS A 115 11.34 5.06 0.28
C LYS A 115 11.32 4.09 -0.90
N ILE A 116 10.20 3.95 -1.61
CA ILE A 116 10.07 3.10 -2.80
C ILE A 116 11.12 3.48 -3.85
N GLU A 117 11.36 4.78 -4.07
CA GLU A 117 12.33 5.28 -5.06
C GLU A 117 13.79 4.88 -4.75
N ILE A 118 14.09 4.56 -3.49
CA ILE A 118 15.45 4.20 -3.06
C ILE A 118 15.59 2.75 -2.61
N LEU A 119 14.52 1.94 -2.74
CA LEU A 119 14.58 0.52 -2.44
C LEU A 119 15.40 -0.24 -3.49
N PRO A 120 16.10 -1.32 -3.09
CA PRO A 120 16.75 -2.20 -4.05
C PRO A 120 15.70 -2.92 -4.91
N LEU A 121 16.04 -3.20 -6.17
CA LEU A 121 15.15 -3.90 -7.09
C LEU A 121 14.77 -5.30 -6.56
N SER A 122 15.66 -5.93 -5.79
CA SER A 122 15.42 -7.21 -5.10
C SER A 122 14.19 -7.18 -4.18
N TYR A 123 13.90 -6.05 -3.53
CA TYR A 123 12.70 -5.91 -2.71
C TYR A 123 11.44 -5.88 -3.59
N ILE A 124 11.49 -5.14 -4.69
CA ILE A 124 10.35 -5.00 -5.62
C ILE A 124 10.06 -6.34 -6.30
N ASP A 125 11.10 -7.06 -6.74
CA ASP A 125 10.98 -8.38 -7.38
C ASP A 125 10.48 -9.47 -6.41
N ALA A 126 10.76 -9.33 -5.11
CA ALA A 126 10.31 -10.26 -4.08
C ALA A 126 8.86 -10.05 -3.61
N HIS A 127 8.24 -8.91 -3.95
CA HIS A 127 6.91 -8.55 -3.50
C HIS A 127 5.96 -8.26 -4.67
N PRO A 128 4.71 -8.74 -4.65
CA PRO A 128 3.72 -8.39 -5.66
C PRO A 128 3.48 -6.86 -5.70
N TYR A 129 3.46 -6.26 -6.88
CA TYR A 129 3.18 -4.82 -7.05
C TYR A 129 1.90 -4.38 -6.34
N GLY A 130 0.84 -5.19 -6.43
CA GLY A 130 -0.42 -4.92 -5.76
C GLY A 130 -0.30 -4.80 -4.23
N ASP A 131 0.61 -5.56 -3.60
CA ASP A 131 0.85 -5.46 -2.16
C ASP A 131 1.53 -4.14 -1.80
N ILE A 132 2.55 -3.73 -2.56
CA ILE A 132 3.26 -2.45 -2.35
C ILE A 132 2.30 -1.26 -2.52
N VAL A 133 1.50 -1.26 -3.60
CA VAL A 133 0.49 -0.22 -3.87
C VAL A 133 -0.57 -0.20 -2.77
N ASN A 134 -1.06 -1.37 -2.34
CA ASN A 134 -2.05 -1.48 -1.27
C ASN A 134 -1.54 -0.93 0.07
N ARG A 135 -0.25 -1.13 0.39
CA ARG A 135 0.38 -0.54 1.59
C ARG A 135 0.33 0.98 1.56
N VAL A 136 0.67 1.61 0.43
CA VAL A 136 0.73 3.09 0.33
C VAL A 136 -0.66 3.73 0.25
N ILE A 137 -1.64 3.06 -0.35
CA ILE A 137 -2.99 3.60 -0.57
C ILE A 137 -3.93 3.11 0.53
N ALA A 138 -4.33 1.84 0.49
CA ALA A 138 -5.40 1.32 1.34
C ALA A 138 -5.01 1.24 2.82
N ASP A 139 -3.77 0.77 3.13
CA ASP A 139 -3.31 0.73 4.52
C ASP A 139 -3.16 2.13 5.11
N ALA A 140 -2.74 3.13 4.32
CA ALA A 140 -2.65 4.51 4.77
C ALA A 140 -4.04 5.12 5.04
N ASP A 141 -5.05 4.80 4.22
CA ASP A 141 -6.42 5.26 4.43
C ASP A 141 -7.06 4.59 5.66
N GLN A 142 -6.91 3.27 5.81
CA GLN A 142 -7.38 2.53 6.99
C GLN A 142 -6.70 3.01 8.29
N PHE A 143 -5.42 3.38 8.20
CA PHE A 143 -4.71 4.01 9.32
C PHE A 143 -5.29 5.39 9.64
N ALA A 144 -5.63 6.21 8.64
CA ALA A 144 -6.27 7.51 8.83
C ALA A 144 -7.60 7.38 9.58
N ASP A 145 -8.47 6.45 9.14
CA ASP A 145 -9.79 6.23 9.73
C ASP A 145 -9.69 5.79 11.20
N GLY A 146 -8.81 4.84 11.51
CA GLY A 146 -8.61 4.38 12.87
C GLY A 146 -7.96 5.44 13.77
N LEU A 147 -7.05 6.26 13.25
CA LEU A 147 -6.46 7.37 13.99
C LEU A 147 -7.51 8.44 14.32
N LEU A 148 -8.35 8.78 13.36
CA LEU A 148 -9.46 9.73 13.53
C LEU A 148 -10.48 9.23 14.56
N MET A 149 -10.88 7.95 14.48
CA MET A 149 -11.75 7.33 15.48
C MET A 149 -11.11 7.31 16.87
N GLY A 150 -9.81 7.00 16.96
CA GLY A 150 -9.07 7.05 18.21
C GLY A 150 -9.10 8.42 18.88
N PHE A 151 -8.85 9.48 18.11
CA PHE A 151 -8.88 10.85 18.65
C PHE A 151 -10.29 11.31 19.03
N THR A 152 -11.29 11.07 18.18
CA THR A 152 -12.63 11.61 18.40
C THR A 152 -13.44 10.80 19.39
N GLN A 153 -13.40 9.47 19.35
CA GLN A 153 -14.29 8.63 20.15
C GLN A 153 -13.62 8.11 21.43
N LEU A 154 -12.35 7.74 21.41
CA LEU A 154 -11.69 7.19 22.60
C LEU A 154 -11.49 8.27 23.66
N PHE A 155 -10.94 9.44 23.28
CA PHE A 155 -10.74 10.54 24.23
C PHE A 155 -12.07 11.08 24.76
N THR A 156 -13.01 11.38 23.89
CA THR A 156 -14.33 11.86 24.28
C THR A 156 -15.05 10.83 25.15
N GLY A 157 -14.98 9.54 24.82
CA GLY A 157 -15.58 8.46 25.58
C GLY A 157 -15.02 8.34 27.01
N ILE A 158 -13.70 8.39 27.17
CA ILE A 158 -13.04 8.35 28.50
C ILE A 158 -13.45 9.56 29.35
N VAL A 159 -13.38 10.76 28.75
CA VAL A 159 -13.78 12.00 29.47
C VAL A 159 -15.26 11.97 29.83
N THR A 160 -16.13 11.44 28.94
CA THR A 160 -17.56 11.28 29.23
C THR A 160 -17.81 10.33 30.41
N ILE A 161 -17.14 9.17 30.46
CA ILE A 161 -17.28 8.23 31.56
C ILE A 161 -16.88 8.89 32.90
N LEU A 162 -15.69 9.52 32.92
CA LEU A 162 -15.19 10.16 34.15
C LEU A 162 -16.06 11.36 34.56
N GLY A 163 -16.43 12.21 33.62
CA GLY A 163 -17.27 13.36 33.85
C GLY A 163 -18.67 12.98 34.33
N THR A 164 -19.29 11.97 33.71
CA THR A 164 -20.62 11.48 34.09
C THR A 164 -20.62 10.93 35.52
N LEU A 165 -19.58 10.16 35.89
CA LEU A 165 -19.43 9.69 37.25
C LEU A 165 -19.29 10.85 38.25
N PHE A 166 -18.46 11.84 37.93
CA PHE A 166 -18.29 13.02 38.78
C PHE A 166 -19.63 13.73 39.03
N PHE A 167 -20.40 14.00 37.99
CA PHE A 167 -21.72 14.62 38.08
C PHE A 167 -22.72 13.76 38.85
N LEU A 168 -22.76 12.43 38.60
CA LEU A 168 -23.61 11.51 39.37
C LEU A 168 -23.30 11.52 40.85
N PHE A 169 -22.01 11.46 41.23
CA PHE A 169 -21.63 11.51 42.62
C PHE A 169 -21.95 12.88 43.26
N SER A 170 -21.87 13.97 42.53
CA SER A 170 -22.23 15.31 42.98
C SER A 170 -23.72 15.45 43.32
N ILE A 171 -24.60 14.74 42.57
CA ILE A 171 -26.05 14.79 42.81
C ILE A 171 -26.47 13.76 43.88
N SER A 172 -26.08 12.50 43.69
CA SER A 172 -26.44 11.42 44.63
C SER A 172 -25.44 10.26 44.56
N TRP A 173 -24.63 10.09 45.60
CA TRP A 173 -23.70 8.98 45.70
C TRP A 173 -24.40 7.61 45.70
N LYS A 174 -25.64 7.53 46.26
CA LYS A 174 -26.44 6.27 46.28
C LYS A 174 -26.81 5.81 44.86
N ILE A 175 -27.24 6.73 44.02
CA ILE A 175 -27.58 6.43 42.61
C ILE A 175 -26.31 6.10 41.81
N ALA A 176 -25.21 6.84 42.06
CA ALA A 176 -23.93 6.59 41.41
C ALA A 176 -23.44 5.15 41.65
N ILE A 177 -23.58 4.63 42.87
CA ILE A 177 -23.23 3.25 43.21
C ILE A 177 -24.09 2.24 42.43
N VAL A 178 -25.40 2.47 42.28
CA VAL A 178 -26.29 1.60 41.49
C VAL A 178 -25.80 1.52 40.03
N VAL A 179 -25.47 2.66 39.45
CA VAL A 179 -24.95 2.70 38.08
C VAL A 179 -23.63 1.95 37.92
N VAL A 180 -22.69 2.18 38.86
CA VAL A 180 -21.36 1.54 38.85
C VAL A 180 -21.46 0.01 39.05
N ILE A 181 -22.37 -0.49 39.90
CA ILE A 181 -22.54 -1.93 40.12
C ILE A 181 -23.18 -2.65 38.92
N VAL A 182 -24.15 -2.01 38.24
CA VAL A 182 -24.88 -2.67 37.15
C VAL A 182 -24.12 -2.61 35.80
N THR A 183 -23.30 -1.58 35.61
CA THR A 183 -22.55 -1.40 34.33
C THR A 183 -21.61 -2.56 33.96
N PRO A 184 -20.86 -3.21 34.87
CA PRO A 184 -20.04 -4.37 34.53
C PRO A 184 -20.82 -5.51 33.86
N LEU A 185 -22.11 -5.63 34.12
CA LEU A 185 -22.98 -6.60 33.43
C LEU A 185 -23.02 -6.31 31.91
N SER A 186 -23.09 -5.03 31.51
CA SER A 186 -23.03 -4.63 30.10
C SER A 186 -21.70 -5.03 29.46
N LEU A 187 -20.56 -4.80 30.14
CA LEU A 187 -19.24 -5.19 29.65
C LEU A 187 -19.10 -6.72 29.50
N PHE A 188 -19.64 -7.47 30.45
CA PHE A 188 -19.62 -8.94 30.39
C PHE A 188 -20.40 -9.47 29.18
N ILE A 189 -21.61 -8.97 28.96
CA ILE A 189 -22.46 -9.36 27.83
C ILE A 189 -21.81 -8.92 26.51
N ALA A 190 -21.33 -7.69 26.41
CA ALA A 190 -20.64 -7.18 25.21
C ALA A 190 -19.41 -8.04 24.87
N ARG A 191 -18.59 -8.40 25.87
CA ARG A 191 -17.42 -9.27 25.68
C ARG A 191 -17.80 -10.68 25.23
N PHE A 192 -18.86 -11.25 25.80
CA PHE A 192 -19.34 -12.58 25.42
C PHE A 192 -19.79 -12.60 23.94
N ILE A 193 -20.58 -11.60 23.54
CA ILE A 193 -21.06 -11.48 22.14
C ILE A 193 -19.88 -11.21 21.22
N ALA A 194 -19.00 -10.26 21.55
CA ALA A 194 -17.83 -9.90 20.73
C ALA A 194 -16.94 -11.12 20.44
N ASN A 195 -16.67 -11.97 21.45
CA ASN A 195 -15.86 -13.17 21.26
C ASN A 195 -16.51 -14.19 20.29
N ARG A 196 -17.83 -14.33 20.33
CA ARG A 196 -18.58 -15.19 19.42
C ARG A 196 -18.61 -14.61 18.01
N THR A 197 -18.90 -13.34 17.90
CA THR A 197 -18.95 -12.58 16.65
C THR A 197 -17.61 -12.61 15.94
N TYR A 198 -16.51 -12.34 16.64
CA TYR A 198 -15.15 -12.38 16.08
C TYR A 198 -14.83 -13.74 15.43
N ARG A 199 -15.17 -14.83 16.10
CA ARG A 199 -14.94 -16.18 15.56
C ARG A 199 -15.73 -16.43 14.27
N MET A 200 -16.97 -15.94 14.19
CA MET A 200 -17.81 -16.09 13.01
C MET A 200 -17.32 -15.21 11.85
N PHE A 201 -16.98 -13.96 12.11
CA PHE A 201 -16.40 -13.06 11.09
C PHE A 201 -15.08 -13.56 10.54
N ARG A 202 -14.26 -14.21 11.35
CA ARG A 202 -13.03 -14.83 10.87
C ARG A 202 -13.31 -15.90 9.81
N VAL A 203 -14.24 -16.82 10.09
CA VAL A 203 -14.63 -17.86 9.14
C VAL A 203 -15.24 -17.26 7.87
N GLN A 204 -16.07 -16.23 7.99
CA GLN A 204 -16.63 -15.50 6.86
C GLN A 204 -15.53 -14.85 6.02
N SER A 205 -14.56 -14.21 6.64
CA SER A 205 -13.44 -13.56 5.94
C SER A 205 -12.57 -14.58 5.18
N GLU A 206 -12.25 -15.71 5.81
CA GLU A 206 -11.51 -16.80 5.18
C GLU A 206 -12.28 -17.37 3.96
N THR A 207 -13.61 -17.57 4.09
CA THR A 207 -14.44 -18.08 2.99
C THR A 207 -14.60 -17.04 1.87
N ARG A 208 -14.74 -15.76 2.21
CA ARG A 208 -14.76 -14.66 1.22
C ARG A 208 -13.44 -14.58 0.45
N GLY A 209 -12.30 -14.75 1.14
CA GLY A 209 -10.99 -14.81 0.48
C GLY A 209 -10.91 -15.96 -0.53
N GLN A 210 -11.44 -17.15 -0.20
CA GLN A 210 -11.52 -18.28 -1.13
C GLN A 210 -12.40 -17.97 -2.35
N GLN A 211 -13.55 -17.30 -2.15
CA GLN A 211 -14.43 -16.89 -3.23
C GLN A 211 -13.76 -15.88 -4.16
N THR A 212 -13.12 -14.84 -3.58
CA THR A 212 -12.43 -13.80 -4.36
C THR A 212 -11.30 -14.40 -5.19
N ALA A 213 -10.47 -15.26 -4.59
CA ALA A 213 -9.38 -15.93 -5.32
C ALA A 213 -9.89 -16.81 -6.45
N PHE A 214 -11.02 -17.51 -6.25
CA PHE A 214 -11.62 -18.31 -7.29
C PHE A 214 -12.22 -17.47 -8.43
N ILE A 215 -12.88 -16.35 -8.12
CA ILE A 215 -13.40 -15.42 -9.13
C ILE A 215 -12.24 -14.83 -9.96
N ASP A 216 -11.17 -14.40 -9.31
CA ASP A 216 -9.97 -13.84 -9.97
C ASP A 216 -9.34 -14.88 -10.91
N GLU A 217 -9.18 -16.11 -10.44
CA GLU A 217 -8.70 -17.25 -11.26
C GLU A 217 -9.58 -17.48 -12.50
N MET A 218 -10.91 -17.49 -12.33
CA MET A 218 -11.84 -17.74 -13.43
C MET A 218 -11.88 -16.58 -14.44
N ILE A 219 -11.92 -15.33 -13.96
CA ILE A 219 -11.90 -14.14 -14.86
C ILE A 219 -10.58 -14.07 -15.61
N GLY A 220 -9.45 -14.25 -14.94
CA GLY A 220 -8.13 -14.21 -15.55
C GLY A 220 -7.95 -15.28 -16.64
N ASN A 221 -8.59 -16.44 -16.48
CA ASN A 221 -8.48 -17.57 -17.41
C ASN A 221 -9.77 -17.85 -18.20
N GLN A 222 -10.70 -16.88 -18.31
CA GLN A 222 -12.02 -17.09 -18.93
C GLN A 222 -11.94 -17.70 -20.34
N LYS A 223 -10.95 -17.29 -21.15
CA LYS A 223 -10.73 -17.87 -22.49
C LYS A 223 -10.41 -19.38 -22.44
N VAL A 224 -9.67 -19.81 -21.42
CA VAL A 224 -9.29 -21.21 -21.22
C VAL A 224 -10.50 -22.00 -20.75
N VAL A 225 -11.25 -21.47 -19.78
CA VAL A 225 -12.48 -22.09 -19.28
C VAL A 225 -13.48 -22.37 -20.42
N GLN A 226 -13.70 -21.37 -21.28
CA GLN A 226 -14.58 -21.50 -22.45
C GLN A 226 -14.01 -22.45 -23.51
N ALA A 227 -12.70 -22.38 -23.80
CA ALA A 227 -12.07 -23.25 -24.81
C ALA A 227 -12.16 -24.73 -24.46
N PHE A 228 -12.20 -25.06 -23.15
CA PHE A 228 -12.33 -26.44 -22.67
C PHE A 228 -13.74 -26.79 -22.18
N SER A 229 -14.73 -25.89 -22.31
CA SER A 229 -16.13 -26.09 -21.90
C SER A 229 -16.27 -26.49 -20.40
N HIS A 230 -15.46 -25.86 -19.53
CA HIS A 230 -15.47 -26.11 -18.08
C HIS A 230 -16.36 -25.14 -17.29
N GLU A 231 -17.27 -24.40 -17.94
CA GLU A 231 -18.17 -23.43 -17.29
C GLU A 231 -19.08 -24.08 -16.23
N GLY A 232 -19.58 -25.29 -16.53
CA GLY A 232 -20.46 -26.02 -15.62
C GLY A 232 -19.77 -26.41 -14.31
N GLU A 233 -18.53 -26.91 -14.40
CA GLU A 233 -17.72 -27.27 -13.23
C GLU A 233 -17.33 -26.04 -12.41
N ALA A 234 -16.99 -24.95 -13.10
CA ALA A 234 -16.67 -23.68 -12.46
C ALA A 234 -17.88 -23.13 -11.68
N LEU A 235 -19.09 -23.17 -12.27
CA LEU A 235 -20.33 -22.77 -11.60
C LEU A 235 -20.61 -23.62 -10.37
N GLU A 236 -20.53 -24.94 -10.48
CA GLU A 236 -20.78 -25.84 -9.35
C GLU A 236 -19.78 -25.58 -8.19
N LYS A 237 -18.51 -25.31 -8.50
CA LYS A 237 -17.50 -24.98 -7.50
C LYS A 237 -17.77 -23.61 -6.87
N PHE A 238 -18.18 -22.64 -7.67
CA PHE A 238 -18.58 -21.32 -7.19
C PHE A 238 -19.78 -21.41 -6.25
N ASP A 239 -20.83 -22.12 -6.63
CA ASP A 239 -22.05 -22.27 -5.84
C ASP A 239 -21.75 -22.89 -4.47
N ARG A 240 -20.91 -23.93 -4.42
CA ARG A 240 -20.49 -24.55 -3.14
C ARG A 240 -19.77 -23.54 -2.21
N ILE A 241 -18.89 -22.69 -2.77
CA ILE A 241 -18.19 -21.66 -1.99
C ILE A 241 -19.18 -20.57 -1.56
N ASN A 242 -20.07 -20.17 -2.45
CA ASN A 242 -21.05 -19.12 -2.24
C ASN A 242 -22.10 -19.51 -1.18
N ASP A 243 -22.60 -20.73 -1.23
CA ASP A 243 -23.53 -21.29 -0.21
C ASP A 243 -22.87 -21.32 1.17
N ARG A 244 -21.60 -21.76 1.22
CA ARG A 244 -20.83 -21.72 2.47
C ARG A 244 -20.63 -20.29 2.97
N LEU A 245 -20.38 -19.35 2.07
CA LEU A 245 -20.24 -17.93 2.42
C LEU A 245 -21.56 -17.35 2.92
N ALA A 246 -22.68 -17.70 2.29
CA ALA A 246 -24.02 -17.29 2.72
C ALA A 246 -24.31 -17.77 4.15
N ASP A 247 -24.07 -19.04 4.45
CA ASP A 247 -24.24 -19.62 5.80
C ASP A 247 -23.34 -18.92 6.84
N CYS A 248 -22.07 -18.76 6.54
CA CYS A 248 -21.15 -18.09 7.44
C CYS A 248 -21.53 -16.62 7.66
N SER A 249 -21.97 -15.92 6.60
CA SER A 249 -22.40 -14.53 6.65
C SER A 249 -23.67 -14.36 7.48
N LEU A 250 -24.66 -15.25 7.29
CA LEU A 250 -25.89 -15.26 8.08
C LEU A 250 -25.59 -15.41 9.57
N ARG A 251 -24.75 -16.37 9.94
CA ARG A 251 -24.36 -16.60 11.35
C ARG A 251 -23.57 -15.43 11.92
N ALA A 252 -22.61 -14.89 11.17
CA ALA A 252 -21.82 -13.72 11.60
C ALA A 252 -22.71 -12.50 11.83
N THR A 253 -23.61 -12.21 10.89
CA THR A 253 -24.57 -11.10 10.98
C THR A 253 -25.55 -11.30 12.12
N PHE A 254 -26.08 -12.53 12.32
CA PHE A 254 -26.97 -12.85 13.44
C PHE A 254 -26.32 -12.56 14.79
N TYR A 255 -25.12 -13.10 15.05
CA TYR A 255 -24.43 -12.83 16.31
C TYR A 255 -24.04 -11.35 16.47
N SER A 256 -23.64 -10.69 15.40
CA SER A 256 -23.34 -9.25 15.42
C SER A 256 -24.58 -8.41 15.74
N SER A 257 -25.73 -8.74 15.14
CA SER A 257 -26.99 -8.02 15.35
C SER A 257 -27.54 -8.15 16.78
N LEU A 258 -27.16 -9.19 17.53
CA LEU A 258 -27.53 -9.34 18.94
C LEU A 258 -26.87 -8.31 19.85
N THR A 259 -25.77 -7.69 19.43
CA THR A 259 -25.04 -6.71 20.23
C THR A 259 -25.93 -5.55 20.66
N ASN A 260 -26.60 -4.90 19.71
CA ASN A 260 -27.44 -3.73 19.98
C ASN A 260 -28.67 -4.04 20.86
N PRO A 261 -29.49 -5.09 20.59
CA PRO A 261 -30.60 -5.44 21.50
C PRO A 261 -30.14 -5.78 22.90
N CYS A 262 -29.07 -6.58 23.05
CA CYS A 262 -28.57 -6.99 24.36
C CYS A 262 -28.02 -5.80 25.16
N THR A 263 -27.26 -4.90 24.53
CA THR A 263 -26.74 -3.71 25.22
C THR A 263 -27.87 -2.73 25.56
N ARG A 264 -28.88 -2.57 24.67
CA ARG A 264 -30.08 -1.78 24.99
C ARG A 264 -30.87 -2.37 26.14
N PHE A 265 -31.01 -3.68 26.21
CA PHE A 265 -31.67 -4.36 27.34
C PHE A 265 -30.95 -4.05 28.66
N VAL A 266 -29.62 -4.18 28.70
CA VAL A 266 -28.84 -3.85 29.91
C VAL A 266 -28.98 -2.37 30.26
N ASN A 267 -28.90 -1.47 29.29
CA ASN A 267 -29.09 -0.04 29.53
C ASN A 267 -30.47 0.26 30.10
N SER A 268 -31.51 -0.45 29.62
CA SER A 268 -32.88 -0.33 30.16
C SER A 268 -32.96 -0.85 31.60
N VAL A 269 -32.23 -1.93 31.95
CA VAL A 269 -32.15 -2.42 33.33
C VAL A 269 -31.44 -1.41 34.25
N VAL A 270 -30.32 -0.81 33.78
CA VAL A 270 -29.65 0.29 34.51
C VAL A 270 -30.59 1.46 34.71
N TYR A 271 -31.28 1.88 33.64
CA TYR A 271 -32.25 2.99 33.69
C TYR A 271 -33.41 2.71 34.66
N ALA A 272 -34.00 1.52 34.63
CA ALA A 272 -35.04 1.11 35.54
C ALA A 272 -34.55 1.05 37.01
N GLY A 273 -33.33 0.54 37.23
CA GLY A 273 -32.71 0.53 38.54
C GLY A 273 -32.50 1.92 39.12
N VAL A 274 -32.01 2.87 38.27
CA VAL A 274 -31.84 4.28 38.65
C VAL A 274 -33.20 4.94 38.91
N ALA A 275 -34.21 4.66 38.06
CA ALA A 275 -35.55 5.20 38.26
C ALA A 275 -36.18 4.73 39.58
N LEU A 276 -36.10 3.43 39.87
CA LEU A 276 -36.63 2.87 41.09
C LEU A 276 -35.88 3.41 42.32
N ALA A 277 -34.56 3.35 42.32
CA ALA A 277 -33.75 3.85 43.46
C ALA A 277 -33.96 5.34 43.68
N GLY A 278 -33.99 6.13 42.61
CA GLY A 278 -34.19 7.58 42.69
C GLY A 278 -35.62 7.96 43.15
N ALA A 279 -36.65 7.25 42.67
CA ALA A 279 -38.03 7.43 43.14
C ALA A 279 -38.17 7.12 44.66
N LEU A 280 -37.55 6.03 45.11
CA LEU A 280 -37.53 5.66 46.52
C LEU A 280 -36.80 6.72 47.38
N ILE A 281 -35.70 7.28 46.89
CA ILE A 281 -34.97 8.35 47.55
C ILE A 281 -35.81 9.64 47.58
N CYS A 282 -36.47 9.97 46.48
CA CYS A 282 -37.37 11.14 46.36
C CYS A 282 -38.50 11.08 47.40
N ILE A 283 -39.17 9.90 47.50
CA ILE A 283 -40.24 9.66 48.49
C ILE A 283 -39.69 9.71 49.94
N ALA A 284 -38.56 9.10 50.18
CA ALA A 284 -37.94 9.02 51.51
C ALA A 284 -37.42 10.40 52.01
N THR A 285 -37.11 11.33 51.10
CA THR A 285 -36.58 12.66 51.41
C THR A 285 -37.64 13.77 51.29
N ALA A 286 -38.90 13.47 50.92
CA ALA A 286 -39.95 14.45 50.65
C ALA A 286 -40.24 15.40 51.85
N GLY A 287 -39.83 15.11 53.07
CA GLY A 287 -39.97 16.00 54.25
C GLY A 287 -38.63 16.51 54.81
N ALA A 288 -37.52 16.26 54.12
CA ALA A 288 -36.21 16.70 54.56
C ALA A 288 -35.92 18.17 54.23
N VAL A 289 -34.94 18.77 54.91
CA VAL A 289 -34.50 20.16 54.66
C VAL A 289 -33.95 20.32 53.21
N ASN A 290 -33.37 19.29 52.65
CA ASN A 290 -32.90 19.21 51.27
C ASN A 290 -33.47 17.96 50.61
N PRO A 291 -34.71 18.02 50.06
CA PRO A 291 -35.32 16.86 49.39
C PRO A 291 -34.63 16.59 48.05
N PHE A 292 -34.48 15.29 47.72
CA PHE A 292 -34.08 14.90 46.37
C PHE A 292 -35.24 15.15 45.39
N THR A 293 -35.01 16.00 44.37
CA THR A 293 -36.07 16.51 43.53
C THR A 293 -36.35 15.61 42.30
N ILE A 294 -37.50 15.79 41.64
CA ILE A 294 -37.86 15.12 40.40
C ILE A 294 -36.90 15.53 39.27
N GLY A 295 -36.48 16.82 39.26
CA GLY A 295 -35.48 17.32 38.34
C GLY A 295 -34.13 16.65 38.50
N GLN A 296 -33.67 16.47 39.73
CA GLN A 296 -32.43 15.71 40.04
C GLN A 296 -32.54 14.25 39.59
N LEU A 297 -33.69 13.60 39.79
CA LEU A 297 -33.95 12.26 39.28
C LEU A 297 -33.85 12.22 37.75
N SER A 298 -34.44 13.17 37.05
CA SER A 298 -34.37 13.29 35.57
C SER A 298 -32.94 13.47 35.08
N ALA A 299 -32.13 14.29 35.76
CA ALA A 299 -30.70 14.45 35.49
C ALA A 299 -29.93 13.12 35.67
N CYS A 300 -30.19 12.40 36.78
CA CYS A 300 -29.56 11.11 37.04
C CYS A 300 -29.90 10.05 35.97
N LEU A 301 -31.13 10.01 35.50
CA LEU A 301 -31.58 9.13 34.40
C LEU A 301 -30.85 9.46 33.08
N SER A 302 -30.69 10.76 32.79
CA SER A 302 -29.91 11.22 31.62
C SER A 302 -28.44 10.82 31.73
N TYR A 303 -27.82 10.95 32.90
CA TYR A 303 -26.46 10.51 33.14
C TYR A 303 -26.29 9.00 33.06
N ALA A 304 -27.23 8.20 33.53
CA ALA A 304 -27.19 6.75 33.38
C ALA A 304 -27.09 6.33 31.90
N ASN A 305 -27.86 6.99 31.02
CA ASN A 305 -27.77 6.77 29.59
C ASN A 305 -26.42 7.25 29.00
N GLN A 306 -25.95 8.43 29.39
CA GLN A 306 -24.69 8.98 28.88
C GLN A 306 -23.47 8.17 29.37
N TYR A 307 -23.53 7.61 30.57
CA TYR A 307 -22.47 6.75 31.11
C TYR A 307 -22.34 5.43 30.37
N THR A 308 -23.45 4.81 29.99
CA THR A 308 -23.44 3.50 29.31
C THR A 308 -23.09 3.57 27.83
N LYS A 309 -23.31 4.71 27.17
CA LYS A 309 -23.09 4.90 25.74
C LYS A 309 -21.63 4.62 25.29
N PRO A 310 -20.58 5.21 25.91
CA PRO A 310 -19.20 4.96 25.53
C PRO A 310 -18.78 3.50 25.65
N PHE A 311 -19.30 2.73 26.60
CA PHE A 311 -18.97 1.32 26.73
C PHE A 311 -19.44 0.46 25.56
N ASN A 312 -20.53 0.87 24.90
CA ASN A 312 -21.02 0.19 23.69
C ASN A 312 -20.15 0.52 22.46
N GLU A 313 -19.60 1.74 22.41
CA GLU A 313 -18.77 2.23 21.30
C GLU A 313 -17.30 1.80 21.42
N ILE A 314 -16.75 1.68 22.63
CA ILE A 314 -15.33 1.35 22.90
C ILE A 314 -14.90 0.07 22.18
N SER A 315 -15.74 -0.96 22.12
CA SER A 315 -15.38 -2.22 21.47
C SER A 315 -15.09 -2.05 19.97
N GLY A 316 -15.89 -1.24 19.27
CA GLY A 316 -15.69 -0.89 17.87
C GLY A 316 -14.42 -0.07 17.68
N VAL A 317 -14.25 0.98 18.49
CA VAL A 317 -13.08 1.87 18.43
C VAL A 317 -11.76 1.11 18.68
N VAL A 318 -11.74 0.20 19.65
CA VAL A 318 -10.55 -0.63 19.92
C VAL A 318 -10.22 -1.54 18.76
N THR A 319 -11.23 -2.11 18.09
CA THR A 319 -11.03 -2.96 16.91
C THR A 319 -10.45 -2.13 15.74
N GLU A 320 -11.03 -0.97 15.46
CA GLU A 320 -10.54 -0.09 14.38
C GLU A 320 -9.13 0.43 14.68
N LEU A 321 -8.83 0.77 15.93
CA LEU A 321 -7.48 1.17 16.34
C LEU A 321 -6.46 0.02 16.17
N GLN A 322 -6.86 -1.22 16.46
CA GLN A 322 -6.01 -2.39 16.21
C GLN A 322 -5.76 -2.62 14.72
N ASN A 323 -6.78 -2.46 13.88
CA ASN A 323 -6.67 -2.54 12.44
C ASN A 323 -5.74 -1.44 11.91
N ALA A 324 -5.94 -0.20 12.34
CA ALA A 324 -5.10 0.94 11.99
C ALA A 324 -3.62 0.72 12.39
N LEU A 325 -3.36 0.18 13.58
CA LEU A 325 -2.00 -0.14 14.01
C LEU A 325 -1.38 -1.28 13.20
N ALA A 326 -2.16 -2.25 12.75
CA ALA A 326 -1.68 -3.30 11.85
C ALA A 326 -1.31 -2.74 10.46
N CYS A 327 -2.14 -1.84 9.91
CA CYS A 327 -1.86 -1.14 8.66
C CYS A 327 -0.62 -0.23 8.80
N ALA A 328 -0.51 0.53 9.88
CA ALA A 328 0.66 1.33 10.19
C ALA A 328 1.93 0.48 10.30
N SER A 329 1.84 -0.74 10.88
CA SER A 329 2.98 -1.66 10.97
C SER A 329 3.52 -2.03 9.59
N ARG A 330 2.64 -2.37 8.63
CA ARG A 330 3.03 -2.68 7.25
C ARG A 330 3.64 -1.48 6.51
N LEU A 331 3.09 -0.27 6.77
CA LEU A 331 3.67 0.97 6.24
C LEU A 331 5.07 1.22 6.80
N PHE A 332 5.27 1.03 8.11
CA PHE A 332 6.59 1.22 8.72
C PHE A 332 7.58 0.13 8.32
N GLU A 333 7.15 -1.10 8.08
CA GLU A 333 7.99 -2.15 7.47
C GLU A 333 8.55 -1.68 6.13
N LEU A 334 7.72 -1.09 5.26
CA LEU A 334 8.16 -0.52 3.99
C LEU A 334 9.12 0.67 4.17
N ILE A 335 8.80 1.60 5.08
CA ILE A 335 9.60 2.81 5.32
C ILE A 335 10.97 2.47 5.92
N GLU A 336 11.04 1.47 6.79
CA GLU A 336 12.26 1.06 7.51
C GLU A 336 13.08 0.01 6.77
N GLU A 337 12.58 -0.51 5.63
CA GLU A 337 13.33 -1.45 4.80
C GLU A 337 14.70 -0.86 4.44
N GLU A 338 15.71 -1.70 4.30
CA GLU A 338 17.04 -1.23 3.95
C GLU A 338 17.04 -0.62 2.54
N PRO A 339 17.54 0.61 2.36
CA PRO A 339 17.68 1.19 1.03
C PRO A 339 18.73 0.42 0.23
N GLN A 340 18.76 0.61 -1.09
CA GLN A 340 19.87 0.11 -1.90
C GLN A 340 21.21 0.60 -1.31
N ILE A 341 22.25 -0.22 -1.46
CA ILE A 341 23.60 0.10 -0.94
C ILE A 341 23.98 1.52 -1.37
N PRO A 342 24.29 2.42 -0.44
CA PRO A 342 24.67 3.79 -0.78
C PRO A 342 25.91 3.80 -1.70
N GLU A 343 26.01 4.81 -2.54
CA GLU A 343 27.23 5.05 -3.29
C GLU A 343 28.35 5.47 -2.33
N PRO A 344 29.61 5.03 -2.57
CA PRO A 344 30.75 5.53 -1.82
C PRO A 344 30.82 7.04 -1.86
N ALA A 345 31.30 7.67 -0.79
CA ALA A 345 31.43 9.13 -0.74
C ALA A 345 32.44 9.70 -1.78
N ASP A 346 33.33 8.84 -2.24
CA ASP A 346 34.35 9.08 -3.26
C ASP A 346 34.00 8.45 -4.62
N ALA A 347 32.73 8.14 -4.86
CA ALA A 347 32.28 7.55 -6.11
C ALA A 347 32.66 8.42 -7.31
N VAL A 348 33.27 7.81 -8.31
CA VAL A 348 33.77 8.47 -9.51
C VAL A 348 32.64 8.60 -10.55
N GLU A 349 32.53 9.76 -11.18
CA GLU A 349 31.70 9.89 -12.38
C GLU A 349 32.48 9.31 -13.59
N LEU A 350 31.87 8.36 -14.28
CA LEU A 350 32.41 7.80 -15.51
C LEU A 350 32.29 8.86 -16.62
N ALA A 351 33.43 9.39 -17.04
CA ALA A 351 33.53 10.35 -18.15
C ALA A 351 34.19 9.66 -19.36
N ASP A 352 33.83 10.11 -20.58
CA ASP A 352 34.42 9.65 -21.85
C ASP A 352 34.43 8.14 -22.04
N VAL A 353 33.34 7.47 -21.63
CA VAL A 353 33.19 6.01 -21.75
C VAL A 353 33.26 5.60 -23.22
N LYS A 354 34.21 4.70 -23.55
CA LYS A 354 34.38 4.13 -24.91
C LYS A 354 33.71 2.77 -25.05
N GLY A 355 33.41 2.13 -23.93
CA GLY A 355 32.69 0.85 -23.88
C GLY A 355 33.59 -0.35 -23.61
N SER A 356 34.72 -0.18 -22.93
CA SER A 356 35.50 -1.31 -22.39
C SER A 356 34.84 -1.85 -21.13
N VAL A 357 34.56 -3.15 -21.09
CA VAL A 357 33.89 -3.83 -19.94
C VAL A 357 34.62 -5.11 -19.61
N GLU A 358 34.93 -5.32 -18.33
CA GLU A 358 35.53 -6.55 -17.85
C GLU A 358 34.73 -7.14 -16.67
N LEU A 359 34.50 -8.43 -16.72
CA LEU A 359 33.93 -9.23 -15.64
C LEU A 359 35.02 -10.18 -15.16
N ASN A 360 35.39 -10.09 -13.88
CA ASN A 360 36.48 -10.88 -13.29
C ASN A 360 35.92 -11.74 -12.15
N ASP A 361 35.87 -13.05 -12.37
CA ASP A 361 35.42 -14.07 -11.41
C ASP A 361 34.05 -13.76 -10.79
N VAL A 362 33.13 -13.27 -11.60
CA VAL A 362 31.82 -12.80 -11.14
C VAL A 362 30.94 -13.98 -10.75
N SER A 363 30.46 -13.96 -9.51
CA SER A 363 29.44 -14.90 -9.04
C SER A 363 28.23 -14.14 -8.47
N PHE A 364 27.04 -14.67 -8.74
CA PHE A 364 25.79 -14.04 -8.32
C PHE A 364 24.66 -15.05 -8.14
N SER A 365 23.82 -14.80 -7.14
CA SER A 365 22.55 -15.50 -6.92
C SER A 365 21.48 -14.55 -6.35
N TYR A 366 20.24 -14.67 -6.83
CA TYR A 366 19.11 -13.94 -6.26
C TYR A 366 18.73 -14.44 -4.86
N VAL A 367 18.93 -15.73 -4.62
CA VAL A 367 18.63 -16.40 -3.34
C VAL A 367 19.91 -17.11 -2.90
N PRO A 368 20.37 -16.98 -1.64
CA PRO A 368 21.65 -17.54 -1.17
C PRO A 368 21.83 -19.03 -1.44
N ASP A 369 20.74 -19.81 -1.36
CA ASP A 369 20.79 -21.28 -1.50
C ASP A 369 20.74 -21.77 -2.97
N ARG A 370 20.55 -20.86 -3.94
CA ARG A 370 20.44 -21.22 -5.36
C ARG A 370 21.43 -20.41 -6.19
N LYS A 371 22.62 -20.97 -6.38
CA LYS A 371 23.64 -20.41 -7.27
C LYS A 371 23.10 -20.28 -8.70
N LEU A 372 23.35 -19.14 -9.33
CA LEU A 372 22.89 -18.86 -10.69
C LEU A 372 24.03 -18.53 -11.64
N ILE A 373 25.00 -17.74 -11.23
CA ILE A 373 26.22 -17.42 -12.00
C ILE A 373 27.41 -17.73 -11.10
N GLU A 374 28.41 -18.46 -11.62
CA GLU A 374 29.63 -18.82 -10.90
C GLU A 374 30.86 -18.62 -11.78
N GLY A 375 31.83 -17.85 -11.27
CA GLY A 375 33.15 -17.70 -11.89
C GLY A 375 33.13 -17.12 -13.30
N LEU A 376 32.20 -16.20 -13.60
CA LEU A 376 32.03 -15.61 -14.93
C LEU A 376 33.19 -14.67 -15.24
N ASN A 377 33.94 -14.97 -16.32
CA ASN A 377 34.99 -14.12 -16.84
C ASN A 377 34.69 -13.67 -18.27
N LEU A 378 34.80 -12.36 -18.53
CA LEU A 378 34.54 -11.79 -19.85
C LEU A 378 35.35 -10.50 -20.01
N SER A 379 36.02 -10.35 -21.15
CA SER A 379 36.69 -9.09 -21.53
C SER A 379 36.10 -8.59 -22.84
N VAL A 380 35.58 -7.37 -22.83
CA VAL A 380 34.91 -6.72 -23.96
C VAL A 380 35.67 -5.45 -24.34
N LYS A 381 36.03 -5.36 -25.61
CA LYS A 381 36.68 -4.18 -26.17
C LYS A 381 35.66 -3.16 -26.70
N PRO A 382 36.01 -1.86 -26.73
CA PRO A 382 35.15 -0.86 -27.31
C PRO A 382 34.65 -1.20 -28.72
N GLY A 383 33.36 -1.01 -28.95
CA GLY A 383 32.71 -1.26 -30.23
C GLY A 383 32.39 -2.72 -30.56
N GLN A 384 32.71 -3.68 -29.67
CA GLN A 384 32.36 -5.08 -29.89
C GLN A 384 30.87 -5.37 -29.70
N ARG A 385 30.35 -6.31 -30.49
CA ARG A 385 29.00 -6.88 -30.36
C ARG A 385 29.06 -8.22 -29.67
N ILE A 386 28.44 -8.32 -28.51
CA ILE A 386 28.42 -9.51 -27.67
C ILE A 386 27.02 -10.12 -27.70
N ALA A 387 26.87 -11.30 -28.30
CA ALA A 387 25.64 -12.07 -28.27
C ALA A 387 25.64 -13.05 -27.10
N ILE A 388 24.60 -12.99 -26.27
CA ILE A 388 24.41 -13.89 -25.14
C ILE A 388 23.32 -14.90 -25.55
N VAL A 389 23.71 -16.17 -25.67
CA VAL A 389 22.82 -17.26 -26.11
C VAL A 389 22.77 -18.38 -25.08
N GLY A 390 21.67 -19.10 -25.01
CA GLY A 390 21.48 -20.23 -24.11
C GLY A 390 20.01 -20.49 -23.78
N PRO A 391 19.68 -21.60 -23.14
CA PRO A 391 18.30 -21.95 -22.79
C PRO A 391 17.67 -20.92 -21.84
N THR A 392 16.34 -20.97 -21.73
CA THR A 392 15.62 -20.12 -20.77
C THR A 392 16.06 -20.44 -19.35
N GLY A 393 16.25 -19.41 -18.53
CA GLY A 393 16.66 -19.54 -17.12
C GLY A 393 18.16 -19.73 -16.89
N CYS A 394 19.03 -19.73 -17.93
CA CYS A 394 20.48 -19.88 -17.76
C CYS A 394 21.20 -18.62 -17.24
N GLY A 395 20.50 -17.48 -17.03
CA GLY A 395 21.10 -16.28 -16.44
C GLY A 395 21.39 -15.14 -17.44
N LYS A 396 20.88 -15.17 -18.69
CA LYS A 396 21.11 -14.11 -19.71
C LYS A 396 20.70 -12.71 -19.21
N THR A 397 19.45 -12.56 -18.77
CA THR A 397 18.92 -11.30 -18.23
C THR A 397 19.62 -10.89 -16.93
N THR A 398 20.14 -11.86 -16.16
CA THR A 398 20.90 -11.59 -14.94
C THR A 398 22.21 -10.87 -15.25
N ILE A 399 22.93 -11.22 -16.33
CA ILE A 399 24.13 -10.47 -16.74
C ILE A 399 23.77 -9.01 -17.03
N ILE A 400 22.67 -8.75 -17.73
CA ILE A 400 22.20 -7.39 -17.99
C ILE A 400 21.95 -6.64 -16.69
N ASN A 401 21.25 -7.26 -15.73
CA ASN A 401 20.95 -6.67 -14.44
C ASN A 401 22.23 -6.32 -13.65
N LEU A 402 23.27 -7.14 -13.78
CA LEU A 402 24.58 -6.90 -13.14
C LEU A 402 25.34 -5.76 -13.83
N LEU A 403 25.35 -5.71 -15.18
CA LEU A 403 25.98 -4.63 -15.95
C LEU A 403 25.39 -3.25 -15.62
N MET A 404 24.04 -3.18 -15.45
CA MET A 404 23.32 -1.94 -15.07
C MET A 404 23.39 -1.66 -13.57
N ARG A 405 24.06 -2.52 -12.80
CA ARG A 405 24.11 -2.44 -11.33
C ARG A 405 22.70 -2.28 -10.72
N PHE A 406 21.73 -3.07 -11.23
CA PHE A 406 20.44 -3.27 -10.57
C PHE A 406 20.59 -4.18 -9.36
N TYR A 407 21.60 -5.08 -9.44
CA TYR A 407 22.07 -5.94 -8.36
C TYR A 407 23.58 -5.85 -8.27
N ASP A 408 24.12 -5.88 -7.06
CA ASP A 408 25.56 -6.00 -6.85
C ASP A 408 25.98 -7.48 -6.87
N VAL A 409 27.18 -7.77 -7.35
CA VAL A 409 27.73 -9.15 -7.42
C VAL A 409 28.01 -9.69 -6.01
N ASN A 410 27.84 -11.00 -5.81
CA ASN A 410 28.17 -11.65 -4.54
C ASN A 410 29.70 -11.79 -4.37
N SER A 411 30.43 -12.10 -5.45
CA SER A 411 31.90 -12.11 -5.49
C SER A 411 32.42 -11.73 -6.88
N GLY A 412 33.68 -11.38 -6.97
CA GLY A 412 34.30 -10.87 -8.19
C GLY A 412 34.07 -9.38 -8.38
N SER A 413 34.32 -8.89 -9.59
CA SER A 413 34.17 -7.48 -9.96
C SER A 413 33.72 -7.30 -11.41
N ILE A 414 32.96 -6.24 -11.65
CA ILE A 414 32.63 -5.75 -12.99
C ILE A 414 33.26 -4.37 -13.12
N THR A 415 34.07 -4.15 -14.16
CA THR A 415 34.69 -2.85 -14.40
C THR A 415 34.24 -2.28 -15.74
N VAL A 416 34.08 -0.96 -15.78
CA VAL A 416 33.86 -0.17 -17.00
C VAL A 416 34.98 0.85 -17.08
N GLU A 417 35.69 0.87 -18.22
CA GLU A 417 36.93 1.67 -18.41
C GLU A 417 37.97 1.46 -17.28
N GLY A 418 38.05 0.22 -16.76
CA GLY A 418 38.95 -0.13 -15.64
C GLY A 418 38.45 0.28 -14.25
N THR A 419 37.34 0.99 -14.15
CA THR A 419 36.73 1.40 -12.87
C THR A 419 35.68 0.36 -12.45
N ASP A 420 35.79 -0.18 -11.23
CA ASP A 420 34.76 -1.05 -10.67
C ASP A 420 33.41 -0.30 -10.57
N ILE A 421 32.36 -0.89 -11.11
CA ILE A 421 31.02 -0.27 -11.13
C ILE A 421 30.48 0.06 -9.72
N ARG A 422 31.00 -0.61 -8.68
CA ARG A 422 30.66 -0.31 -7.28
C ARG A 422 31.21 1.02 -6.81
N ASN A 423 32.34 1.46 -7.40
CA ASN A 423 32.99 2.72 -7.09
C ASN A 423 32.59 3.85 -8.04
N ALA A 424 31.76 3.58 -9.04
CA ALA A 424 31.17 4.58 -9.92
C ALA A 424 29.79 5.03 -9.43
N THR A 425 29.41 6.28 -9.75
CA THR A 425 28.02 6.72 -9.52
C THR A 425 27.08 5.94 -10.44
N ARG A 426 25.93 5.50 -9.90
CA ARG A 426 24.93 4.76 -10.70
C ARG A 426 24.40 5.58 -11.85
N ASN A 427 24.30 6.89 -11.66
CA ASN A 427 23.84 7.80 -12.71
C ASN A 427 24.77 7.81 -13.91
N SER A 428 26.08 7.98 -13.71
CA SER A 428 27.08 7.99 -14.80
C SER A 428 27.19 6.61 -15.47
N LEU A 429 27.14 5.53 -14.68
CA LEU A 429 27.12 4.17 -15.22
C LEU A 429 25.90 3.93 -16.11
N ARG A 430 24.70 4.21 -15.60
CA ARG A 430 23.44 3.96 -16.32
C ARG A 430 23.26 4.88 -17.53
N SER A 431 23.72 6.12 -17.47
CA SER A 431 23.70 7.03 -18.63
C SER A 431 24.67 6.61 -19.74
N SER A 432 25.66 5.78 -19.42
CA SER A 432 26.58 5.19 -20.42
C SER A 432 25.95 4.03 -21.19
N TYR A 433 24.79 3.52 -20.78
CA TYR A 433 24.05 2.44 -21.44
C TYR A 433 22.73 2.92 -22.04
N GLY A 434 22.44 2.51 -23.26
CA GLY A 434 21.12 2.57 -23.86
C GLY A 434 20.46 1.19 -23.78
N MET A 435 19.28 1.12 -23.20
CA MET A 435 18.61 -0.16 -22.93
C MET A 435 17.29 -0.26 -23.70
N VAL A 436 17.16 -1.31 -24.52
CA VAL A 436 15.90 -1.70 -25.16
C VAL A 436 15.53 -3.07 -24.63
N LEU A 437 14.47 -3.12 -23.81
CA LEU A 437 13.96 -4.35 -23.20
C LEU A 437 12.95 -5.07 -24.09
N GLN A 438 12.72 -6.34 -23.77
CA GLN A 438 11.65 -7.15 -24.35
C GLN A 438 10.28 -6.53 -24.03
N GLU A 439 10.05 -6.13 -22.80
CA GLU A 439 8.85 -5.44 -22.38
C GLU A 439 8.95 -3.95 -22.69
N THR A 440 8.03 -3.48 -23.53
CA THR A 440 7.97 -2.08 -23.95
C THR A 440 7.18 -1.27 -22.94
N TRP A 441 7.85 -0.46 -22.14
CA TRP A 441 7.16 0.44 -21.22
C TRP A 441 7.05 1.85 -21.80
N LEU A 442 5.82 2.36 -21.83
CA LEU A 442 5.49 3.73 -22.23
C LEU A 442 4.72 4.42 -21.10
N ARG A 443 5.15 5.62 -20.76
CA ARG A 443 4.50 6.46 -19.76
C ARG A 443 3.23 7.08 -20.34
N SER A 444 2.19 7.24 -19.51
CA SER A 444 1.05 8.09 -19.85
C SER A 444 1.51 9.52 -20.13
N GLY A 445 1.11 10.08 -21.27
CA GLY A 445 1.55 11.37 -21.77
C GLY A 445 1.61 11.41 -23.28
N THR A 446 2.26 12.40 -23.87
CA THR A 446 2.43 12.49 -25.32
C THR A 446 3.51 11.53 -25.84
N ILE A 447 3.49 11.23 -27.13
CA ILE A 447 4.57 10.49 -27.80
C ILE A 447 5.89 11.26 -27.64
N ARG A 448 5.86 12.59 -27.74
CA ARG A 448 7.01 13.47 -27.50
C ARG A 448 7.59 13.23 -26.10
N ASP A 449 6.77 13.29 -25.05
CA ASP A 449 7.21 13.07 -23.66
C ASP A 449 7.91 11.72 -23.48
N ASN A 450 7.44 10.71 -24.18
CA ASN A 450 8.03 9.37 -24.17
C ASN A 450 9.38 9.29 -24.88
N ILE A 451 9.57 10.03 -25.97
CA ILE A 451 10.82 10.03 -26.73
C ILE A 451 11.90 10.81 -25.98
N VAL A 452 11.57 12.01 -25.45
CA VAL A 452 12.54 12.88 -24.77
C VAL A 452 12.94 12.42 -23.37
N MET A 453 12.42 11.32 -22.89
CA MET A 453 12.64 10.84 -21.53
C MET A 453 14.11 10.71 -21.13
N GLY A 454 15.00 10.37 -22.06
CA GLY A 454 16.45 10.28 -21.85
C GLY A 454 17.21 11.58 -22.13
N LYS A 455 16.59 12.56 -22.84
CA LYS A 455 17.17 13.85 -23.20
C LYS A 455 16.06 14.91 -23.20
N PRO A 456 15.70 15.47 -22.03
CA PRO A 456 14.55 16.39 -21.90
C PRO A 456 14.71 17.72 -22.65
N ASP A 457 15.92 18.13 -22.94
CA ASP A 457 16.30 19.35 -23.66
C ASP A 457 16.46 19.16 -25.18
N ALA A 458 16.03 18.00 -25.72
CA ALA A 458 16.12 17.71 -27.14
C ALA A 458 15.26 18.66 -27.98
N THR A 459 15.84 19.15 -29.09
CA THR A 459 15.09 19.98 -30.05
C THR A 459 14.13 19.15 -30.90
N ASP A 460 13.17 19.81 -31.54
CA ASP A 460 12.22 19.13 -32.44
C ASP A 460 12.91 18.45 -33.61
N GLU A 461 13.97 19.07 -34.13
CA GLU A 461 14.79 18.51 -35.19
C GLU A 461 15.49 17.22 -34.77
N GLU A 462 16.05 17.18 -33.56
CA GLU A 462 16.68 15.99 -32.99
C GLU A 462 15.66 14.86 -32.78
N ILE A 463 14.48 15.17 -32.24
CA ILE A 463 13.39 14.21 -32.04
C ILE A 463 12.94 13.60 -33.38
N ILE A 464 12.72 14.46 -34.39
CA ILE A 464 12.30 14.00 -35.72
C ILE A 464 13.42 13.19 -36.39
N ALA A 465 14.69 13.58 -36.23
CA ALA A 465 15.83 12.84 -36.79
C ALA A 465 15.94 11.44 -36.16
N ALA A 466 15.86 11.34 -34.82
CA ALA A 466 15.83 10.06 -34.11
C ALA A 466 14.63 9.17 -34.54
N ALA A 467 13.44 9.76 -34.65
CA ALA A 467 12.25 9.06 -35.10
C ALA A 467 12.32 8.58 -36.56
N LYS A 468 13.01 9.32 -37.43
CA LYS A 468 13.28 8.88 -38.81
C LYS A 468 14.29 7.74 -38.84
N ALA A 469 15.34 7.82 -38.06
CA ALA A 469 16.38 6.80 -37.99
C ALA A 469 15.83 5.46 -37.44
N SER A 470 14.92 5.51 -36.50
CA SER A 470 14.22 4.35 -35.92
C SER A 470 12.99 3.90 -36.72
N HIS A 471 12.67 4.49 -37.83
CA HIS A 471 11.44 4.25 -38.63
C HIS A 471 10.11 4.58 -37.89
N ALA A 472 10.14 5.23 -36.74
CA ALA A 472 8.93 5.61 -36.00
C ALA A 472 8.19 6.79 -36.64
N HIS A 473 8.89 7.75 -37.26
CA HIS A 473 8.30 8.96 -37.83
C HIS A 473 7.12 8.69 -38.75
N SER A 474 7.21 7.63 -39.56
CA SER A 474 6.21 7.30 -40.56
C SER A 474 4.83 6.95 -40.00
N PHE A 475 4.78 6.31 -38.83
CA PHE A 475 3.50 6.01 -38.19
C PHE A 475 3.06 7.16 -37.29
N ILE A 476 4.00 7.84 -36.56
CA ILE A 476 3.69 8.99 -35.72
C ILE A 476 2.96 10.07 -36.50
N LYS A 477 3.45 10.41 -37.72
CA LYS A 477 2.85 11.42 -38.58
C LYS A 477 1.41 11.07 -39.03
N ARG A 478 0.99 9.80 -38.97
CA ARG A 478 -0.37 9.37 -39.33
C ARG A 478 -1.35 9.44 -38.19
N LEU A 479 -0.86 9.65 -36.97
CA LEU A 479 -1.71 9.82 -35.80
C LEU A 479 -2.37 11.22 -35.82
N PRO A 480 -3.57 11.38 -35.27
CA PRO A 480 -4.33 12.62 -35.39
C PRO A 480 -3.59 13.88 -34.90
N GLN A 481 -2.74 13.76 -33.87
CA GLN A 481 -1.97 14.85 -33.29
C GLN A 481 -0.45 14.65 -33.48
N GLY A 482 -0.03 13.67 -34.29
CA GLY A 482 1.40 13.40 -34.52
C GLY A 482 2.16 13.12 -33.22
N TYR A 483 3.24 13.87 -32.98
CA TYR A 483 4.06 13.74 -31.79
C TYR A 483 3.36 14.13 -30.48
N ASP A 484 2.32 14.96 -30.56
CA ASP A 484 1.54 15.42 -29.40
C ASP A 484 0.34 14.49 -29.12
N THR A 485 0.23 13.37 -29.85
CA THR A 485 -0.77 12.33 -29.56
C THR A 485 -0.56 11.79 -28.15
N VAL A 486 -1.61 11.88 -27.32
CA VAL A 486 -1.62 11.35 -25.96
C VAL A 486 -1.82 9.84 -25.99
N ILE A 487 -0.95 9.12 -25.32
CA ILE A 487 -1.04 7.68 -25.11
C ILE A 487 -1.26 7.39 -23.62
N ASN A 488 -2.10 6.41 -23.33
CA ASN A 488 -2.33 5.93 -21.97
C ASN A 488 -1.19 4.99 -21.55
N GLU A 489 -1.18 4.63 -20.28
CA GLU A 489 -0.33 3.56 -19.75
C GLU A 489 -0.45 2.32 -20.64
N ASP A 490 0.65 1.64 -20.93
CA ASP A 490 0.77 0.54 -21.89
C ASP A 490 0.59 0.92 -23.39
N GLY A 491 0.58 2.22 -23.74
CA GLY A 491 0.59 2.68 -25.13
C GLY A 491 -0.73 2.58 -25.86
N GLY A 492 -1.84 2.25 -25.19
CA GLY A 492 -3.20 2.32 -25.73
C GLY A 492 -3.40 1.60 -27.06
N SER A 493 -3.72 2.35 -28.12
CA SER A 493 -4.01 1.81 -29.47
C SER A 493 -2.78 1.44 -30.32
N LEU A 494 -1.55 1.62 -29.78
CA LEU A 494 -0.33 1.30 -30.52
C LEU A 494 -0.09 -0.20 -30.58
N SER A 495 0.33 -0.71 -31.75
CA SER A 495 0.76 -2.11 -31.88
C SER A 495 2.08 -2.34 -31.10
N GLN A 496 2.37 -3.59 -30.74
CA GLN A 496 3.60 -3.96 -30.03
C GLN A 496 4.85 -3.49 -30.78
N GLY A 497 4.88 -3.63 -32.10
CA GLY A 497 5.98 -3.13 -32.94
C GLY A 497 6.12 -1.61 -32.92
N GLN A 498 5.01 -0.85 -32.87
CA GLN A 498 5.04 0.61 -32.76
C GLN A 498 5.56 1.04 -31.39
N LYS A 499 5.16 0.37 -30.32
CA LYS A 499 5.69 0.62 -28.95
C LYS A 499 7.21 0.38 -28.91
N GLN A 500 7.67 -0.71 -29.51
CA GLN A 500 9.10 -1.03 -29.57
C GLN A 500 9.89 0.00 -30.38
N LEU A 501 9.36 0.47 -31.52
CA LEU A 501 9.97 1.55 -32.30
C LEU A 501 10.08 2.86 -31.48
N LEU A 502 9.12 3.18 -30.62
CA LEU A 502 9.22 4.34 -29.71
C LEU A 502 10.32 4.16 -28.65
N CYS A 503 10.44 2.96 -28.05
CA CYS A 503 11.52 2.65 -27.13
C CYS A 503 12.90 2.75 -27.81
N ILE A 504 13.01 2.27 -29.05
CA ILE A 504 14.22 2.43 -29.88
C ILE A 504 14.50 3.91 -30.16
N THR A 505 13.46 4.71 -30.49
CA THR A 505 13.61 6.15 -30.75
C THR A 505 14.18 6.88 -29.52
N ARG A 506 13.72 6.51 -28.33
CA ARG A 506 14.23 7.04 -27.04
C ARG A 506 15.74 6.82 -26.91
N VAL A 507 16.21 5.62 -27.21
CA VAL A 507 17.66 5.30 -27.15
C VAL A 507 18.43 5.97 -28.27
N MET A 508 17.87 6.04 -29.49
CA MET A 508 18.49 6.75 -30.62
C MET A 508 18.64 8.25 -30.41
N LEU A 509 17.79 8.86 -29.59
CA LEU A 509 17.92 10.28 -29.27
C LEU A 509 19.14 10.57 -28.38
N CYS A 510 19.47 9.65 -27.46
CA CYS A 510 20.61 9.79 -26.53
C CYS A 510 21.90 9.22 -27.09
N LEU A 511 21.83 8.14 -27.84
CA LEU A 511 22.94 7.36 -28.44
C LEU A 511 24.16 7.20 -27.51
N PRO A 512 24.01 6.54 -26.36
CA PRO A 512 25.13 6.31 -25.45
C PRO A 512 26.18 5.34 -26.05
N PRO A 513 27.41 5.29 -25.47
CA PRO A 513 28.52 4.49 -26.01
C PRO A 513 28.30 2.97 -25.90
N MET A 514 27.45 2.53 -24.99
CA MET A 514 27.13 1.11 -24.78
C MET A 514 25.64 0.85 -24.92
N LEU A 515 25.28 -0.32 -25.41
CA LEU A 515 23.91 -0.74 -25.65
C LEU A 515 23.61 -2.07 -24.99
N ILE A 516 22.40 -2.21 -24.48
CA ILE A 516 21.81 -3.47 -24.04
C ILE A 516 20.52 -3.68 -24.81
N LEU A 517 20.47 -4.76 -25.56
CA LEU A 517 19.36 -5.09 -26.45
C LEU A 517 18.79 -6.46 -26.09
N ASP A 518 17.50 -6.52 -25.76
CA ASP A 518 16.79 -7.77 -25.54
C ASP A 518 15.82 -8.04 -26.70
N GLU A 519 16.16 -9.04 -27.53
CA GLU A 519 15.51 -9.31 -28.81
C GLU A 519 14.30 -10.25 -28.70
N ALA A 520 13.29 -9.93 -27.96
CA ALA A 520 12.06 -10.73 -28.02
C ALA A 520 11.00 -10.04 -28.90
N THR A 521 10.87 -10.53 -30.14
CA THR A 521 9.95 -9.97 -31.16
C THR A 521 8.88 -10.97 -31.61
N SER A 522 8.58 -11.99 -30.82
CA SER A 522 7.68 -13.10 -31.17
C SER A 522 6.23 -12.69 -31.54
N SER A 523 5.85 -11.43 -31.28
CA SER A 523 4.48 -10.92 -31.50
C SER A 523 4.41 -9.76 -32.50
N ILE A 524 5.45 -9.57 -33.33
CA ILE A 524 5.56 -8.42 -34.24
C ILE A 524 5.42 -8.89 -35.69
N ASP A 525 4.71 -8.11 -36.51
CA ASP A 525 4.61 -8.39 -37.96
C ASP A 525 5.97 -8.28 -38.66
N THR A 526 6.19 -9.10 -39.70
CA THR A 526 7.47 -9.21 -40.39
C THR A 526 7.97 -7.88 -40.97
N ARG A 527 7.08 -6.99 -41.40
CA ARG A 527 7.47 -5.70 -41.98
C ARG A 527 8.00 -4.74 -40.92
N THR A 528 7.37 -4.69 -39.77
CA THR A 528 7.83 -3.89 -38.63
C THR A 528 9.10 -4.49 -38.02
N GLU A 529 9.21 -5.79 -38.01
CA GLU A 529 10.39 -6.51 -37.57
C GLU A 529 11.64 -6.12 -38.38
N ILE A 530 11.58 -6.06 -39.71
CA ILE A 530 12.69 -5.63 -40.58
C ILE A 530 13.14 -4.20 -40.19
N LYS A 531 12.19 -3.30 -39.89
CA LYS A 531 12.51 -1.94 -39.46
C LYS A 531 13.22 -1.89 -38.10
N ILE A 532 12.81 -2.74 -37.15
CA ILE A 532 13.43 -2.87 -35.86
C ILE A 532 14.86 -3.37 -36.02
N GLN A 533 15.10 -4.38 -36.84
CA GLN A 533 16.43 -4.91 -37.14
C GLN A 533 17.37 -3.85 -37.74
N ASP A 534 16.88 -3.12 -38.77
CA ASP A 534 17.64 -2.01 -39.39
C ASP A 534 17.96 -0.91 -38.35
N SER A 535 17.03 -0.63 -37.44
CA SER A 535 17.24 0.32 -36.34
C SER A 535 18.29 -0.16 -35.36
N PHE A 536 18.27 -1.45 -34.99
CA PHE A 536 19.29 -2.05 -34.13
C PHE A 536 20.68 -2.02 -34.79
N ALA A 537 20.77 -2.40 -36.07
CA ALA A 537 22.04 -2.35 -36.81
C ALA A 537 22.65 -0.93 -36.81
N LYS A 538 21.82 0.10 -37.04
CA LYS A 538 22.24 1.50 -36.97
C LYS A 538 22.71 1.93 -35.58
N MET A 539 21.99 1.53 -34.51
CA MET A 539 22.38 1.84 -33.15
C MET A 539 23.70 1.21 -32.75
N MET A 540 23.91 -0.05 -33.10
CA MET A 540 25.11 -0.83 -32.74
C MET A 540 26.38 -0.37 -33.44
N ASN A 541 26.28 0.37 -34.54
CA ASN A 541 27.44 0.76 -35.32
C ASN A 541 28.41 1.61 -34.50
N GLY A 542 29.64 1.09 -34.29
CA GLY A 542 30.69 1.74 -33.50
C GLY A 542 30.47 1.77 -31.98
N ARG A 543 29.53 0.98 -31.45
CA ARG A 543 29.19 0.93 -30.02
C ARG A 543 29.30 -0.48 -29.46
N THR A 544 29.75 -0.56 -28.21
CA THR A 544 29.74 -1.82 -27.47
C THR A 544 28.31 -2.26 -27.20
N SER A 545 27.94 -3.44 -27.63
CA SER A 545 26.55 -3.90 -27.57
C SER A 545 26.44 -5.28 -26.95
N PHE A 546 25.65 -5.40 -25.90
CA PHE A 546 25.27 -6.67 -25.27
C PHE A 546 23.87 -7.05 -25.73
N ILE A 547 23.73 -8.19 -26.36
CA ILE A 547 22.51 -8.60 -27.04
C ILE A 547 22.06 -9.94 -26.48
N VAL A 548 20.89 -10.00 -25.86
CA VAL A 548 20.22 -11.29 -25.59
C VAL A 548 19.58 -11.74 -26.90
N ALA A 549 20.32 -12.56 -27.61
CA ALA A 549 19.98 -12.91 -28.96
C ALA A 549 19.02 -14.11 -29.02
N HIS A 550 17.88 -13.89 -29.67
CA HIS A 550 16.90 -14.92 -30.03
C HIS A 550 16.83 -15.15 -31.55
N ARG A 551 17.68 -14.47 -32.32
CA ARG A 551 17.70 -14.52 -33.80
C ARG A 551 19.05 -14.89 -34.33
N LEU A 552 18.97 -15.68 -35.41
CA LEU A 552 20.14 -16.16 -36.10
C LEU A 552 21.01 -15.05 -36.73
N SER A 553 20.38 -14.04 -37.34
CA SER A 553 21.08 -12.90 -37.98
C SER A 553 21.96 -12.17 -36.97
N THR A 554 21.43 -11.83 -35.80
CA THR A 554 22.13 -11.12 -34.75
C THR A 554 23.27 -11.95 -34.15
N ILE A 555 23.04 -13.26 -33.99
CA ILE A 555 24.06 -14.17 -33.47
C ILE A 555 25.24 -14.28 -34.45
N ARG A 556 24.97 -14.37 -35.74
CA ARG A 556 26.01 -14.51 -36.77
C ARG A 556 26.90 -13.27 -36.91
N GLU A 557 26.33 -12.10 -36.72
CA GLU A 557 27.02 -10.81 -36.83
C GLU A 557 27.74 -10.37 -35.57
N ALA A 558 27.65 -11.15 -34.50
CA ALA A 558 28.32 -10.84 -33.24
C ALA A 558 29.82 -11.15 -33.32
N ASP A 559 30.63 -10.23 -32.77
CA ASP A 559 32.09 -10.44 -32.65
C ASP A 559 32.44 -11.53 -31.63
N VAL A 560 31.61 -11.61 -30.58
CA VAL A 560 31.75 -12.60 -29.51
C VAL A 560 30.37 -13.18 -29.17
N ILE A 561 30.27 -14.48 -29.18
CA ILE A 561 29.09 -15.21 -28.71
C ILE A 561 29.44 -15.87 -27.37
N LEU A 562 28.66 -15.56 -26.35
CA LEU A 562 28.70 -16.17 -25.03
C LEU A 562 27.62 -17.24 -24.95
N VAL A 563 28.02 -18.49 -24.89
CA VAL A 563 27.09 -19.62 -24.76
C VAL A 563 26.95 -19.97 -23.29
N MET A 564 25.74 -19.72 -22.77
CA MET A 564 25.44 -19.95 -21.35
C MET A 564 24.62 -21.23 -21.16
N LYS A 565 24.99 -21.99 -20.15
CA LYS A 565 24.22 -23.12 -19.64
C LYS A 565 24.39 -23.22 -18.13
N ASP A 566 23.30 -23.41 -17.41
CA ASP A 566 23.27 -23.59 -15.97
C ASP A 566 24.13 -22.56 -15.19
N GLY A 567 24.11 -21.29 -15.66
CA GLY A 567 24.80 -20.17 -15.02
C GLY A 567 26.29 -20.01 -15.37
N HIS A 568 26.83 -20.86 -16.22
CA HIS A 568 28.22 -20.80 -16.65
C HIS A 568 28.35 -20.46 -18.13
N ILE A 569 29.43 -19.77 -18.50
CA ILE A 569 29.83 -19.68 -19.91
C ILE A 569 30.54 -21.03 -20.23
N ILE A 570 29.89 -21.84 -21.07
CA ILE A 570 30.42 -23.14 -21.49
C ILE A 570 31.22 -23.03 -22.79
N GLU A 571 30.93 -22.06 -23.63
CA GLU A 571 31.64 -21.80 -24.88
C GLU A 571 31.69 -20.29 -25.14
N GLN A 572 32.80 -19.83 -25.70
CA GLN A 572 33.01 -18.45 -26.15
C GLN A 572 33.81 -18.43 -27.45
N GLY A 573 33.43 -17.58 -28.38
CA GLY A 573 34.09 -17.40 -29.67
C GLY A 573 33.17 -16.72 -30.69
N ASN A 574 33.61 -16.61 -31.92
CA ASN A 574 32.75 -16.16 -33.02
C ASN A 574 31.90 -17.29 -33.59
N HIS A 575 31.00 -16.97 -34.50
CA HIS A 575 30.07 -17.95 -35.12
C HIS A 575 30.79 -19.13 -35.77
N GLU A 576 31.84 -18.88 -36.58
CA GLU A 576 32.58 -19.89 -37.30
C GLU A 576 33.36 -20.78 -36.39
N GLU A 577 34.06 -20.19 -35.40
CA GLU A 577 34.83 -20.93 -34.39
C GLU A 577 33.94 -21.87 -33.55
N LEU A 578 32.77 -21.42 -33.14
CA LEU A 578 31.87 -22.22 -32.33
C LEU A 578 31.17 -23.32 -33.12
N LEU A 579 30.86 -23.10 -34.39
CA LEU A 579 30.38 -24.17 -35.28
C LEU A 579 31.44 -25.23 -35.51
N ALA A 580 32.72 -24.83 -35.72
CA ALA A 580 33.81 -25.73 -35.95
C ALA A 580 34.10 -26.61 -34.72
N LYS A 581 33.86 -26.11 -33.48
CA LYS A 581 33.98 -26.90 -32.24
C LYS A 581 32.95 -28.02 -32.12
N ASN A 582 31.88 -27.98 -32.90
CA ASN A 582 30.78 -28.95 -32.89
C ASN A 582 30.21 -29.24 -31.47
N GLY A 583 30.22 -28.21 -30.62
CA GLY A 583 29.82 -28.25 -29.22
C GLY A 583 28.32 -27.92 -28.99
N PHE A 584 28.04 -27.37 -27.82
CA PHE A 584 26.68 -27.02 -27.43
C PHE A 584 26.05 -25.94 -28.35
N TYR A 585 26.85 -24.94 -28.77
CA TYR A 585 26.42 -23.93 -29.72
C TYR A 585 26.01 -24.52 -31.07
N ALA A 586 26.81 -25.39 -31.63
CA ALA A 586 26.51 -26.05 -32.91
C ALA A 586 25.23 -26.89 -32.81
N ASN A 587 25.03 -27.60 -31.71
CA ASN A 587 23.81 -28.35 -31.44
C ASN A 587 22.59 -27.43 -31.32
N LEU A 588 22.70 -26.31 -30.57
CA LEU A 588 21.66 -25.31 -30.41
C LEU A 588 21.31 -24.68 -31.77
N TYR A 589 22.32 -24.32 -32.56
CA TYR A 589 22.17 -23.77 -33.88
C TYR A 589 21.43 -24.72 -34.82
N ASN A 590 21.89 -25.98 -34.88
CA ASN A 590 21.29 -27.00 -35.77
C ASN A 590 19.85 -27.35 -35.35
N SER A 591 19.54 -27.34 -34.04
CA SER A 591 18.21 -27.66 -33.55
C SER A 591 17.18 -26.54 -33.73
N GLN A 592 17.63 -25.28 -33.71
CA GLN A 592 16.72 -24.12 -33.77
C GLN A 592 16.68 -23.45 -35.18
N PHE A 593 17.74 -23.56 -35.96
CA PHE A 593 17.96 -22.74 -37.14
C PHE A 593 18.39 -23.51 -38.41
N ALA A 594 18.81 -24.75 -38.31
CA ALA A 594 19.08 -25.56 -39.45
C ALA A 594 17.79 -26.25 -39.93
N VAL A 595 17.16 -25.67 -40.98
CA VAL A 595 16.09 -26.29 -41.78
C VAL A 595 16.69 -26.69 -43.11
#